data_00f5a94db543c3f88bcbbf10640fbac4
#
_entry.id   00f5a94db543c3f88bcbbf10640fbac4
#
_cell.length_a   1.000
_cell.length_b   1.000
_cell.length_c   1.000
_cell.angle_alpha   90.00
_cell.angle_beta   90.00
_cell.angle_gamma   90.00
#
_symmetry.space_group_name_H-M   'P 1'
#
loop_
_entity.id
_entity.type
_entity.pdbx_description
1 polymer ?
#
loop_
_entity_poly.entity_id
_entity_poly.type
_entity_poly.pdbx_seq_one_letter_code
_entity_poly.pdbx_strand_id
1 'polypeptide(L)' 'MKVRASVKKICRNCKIVRRKGVLRVICINPRHKQKQG' A
#
# COMPACT_ATOMS: atom_id res chain seq x y z
N MET A 1 0.13 9.14 2.15
CA MET A 1 0.36 8.00 1.27
C MET A 1 1.80 8.00 0.80
N LYS A 2 2.41 6.84 0.77
CA LYS A 2 3.79 6.71 0.29
C LYS A 2 3.77 6.17 -1.14
N VAL A 3 4.57 6.78 -2.00
CA VAL A 3 4.72 6.31 -3.38
C VAL A 3 6.10 5.69 -3.51
N ARG A 4 6.13 4.38 -3.75
CA ARG A 4 7.38 3.63 -3.82
C ARG A 4 7.32 2.59 -4.94
N ALA A 5 8.49 2.23 -5.46
CA ALA A 5 8.57 1.17 -6.45
C ALA A 5 8.18 -0.19 -5.85
N SER A 6 8.42 -0.37 -4.56
CA SER A 6 8.09 -1.61 -3.87
C SER A 6 7.25 -1.28 -2.63
N VAL A 7 6.05 -1.83 -2.56
CA VAL A 7 5.16 -1.61 -1.44
C VAL A 7 5.05 -2.89 -0.62
N LYS A 8 4.97 -2.74 0.69
CA LYS A 8 4.88 -3.86 1.61
C LYS A 8 3.93 -3.54 2.74
N LYS A 9 3.30 -4.58 3.27
CA LYS A 9 2.47 -4.43 4.46
C LYS A 9 3.35 -4.04 5.64
N ILE A 10 2.95 -2.99 6.35
CA ILE A 10 3.70 -2.50 7.49
C ILE A 10 3.16 -3.10 8.78
N CYS A 11 1.86 -3.35 8.84
CA CYS A 11 1.23 -3.93 10.01
C CYS A 11 0.23 -5.00 9.58
N ARG A 12 -0.31 -5.72 10.57
CA ARG A 12 -1.27 -6.79 10.29
C ARG A 12 -2.59 -6.30 9.71
N ASN A 13 -2.90 -5.03 9.89
CA ASN A 13 -4.13 -4.45 9.38
C ASN A 13 -4.00 -3.98 7.93
N CYS A 14 -2.80 -4.01 7.39
CA CYS A 14 -2.57 -3.61 6.00
C CYS A 14 -3.02 -4.70 5.05
N LYS A 15 -3.53 -4.27 3.90
CA LYS A 15 -3.94 -5.18 2.84
C LYS A 15 -3.35 -4.67 1.52
N ILE A 16 -2.94 -5.61 0.70
CA ILE A 16 -2.43 -5.28 -0.62
C ILE A 16 -3.55 -5.45 -1.63
N VAL A 17 -3.78 -4.43 -2.43
CA VAL A 17 -4.78 -4.47 -3.50
C VAL A 17 -4.09 -4.12 -4.81
N ARG A 18 -4.56 -4.72 -5.90
CA ARG A 18 -4.05 -4.42 -7.24
C ARG A 18 -5.17 -3.74 -8.02
N ARG A 19 -4.86 -2.56 -8.54
CA ARG A 19 -5.81 -1.81 -9.37
C ARG A 19 -5.08 -1.33 -10.62
N LYS A 20 -5.62 -1.68 -11.79
CA LYS A 20 -5.07 -1.27 -13.08
C LYS A 20 -3.58 -1.57 -13.19
N GLY A 21 -3.15 -2.72 -12.68
CA GLY A 21 -1.76 -3.11 -12.73
C GLY A 21 -0.87 -2.42 -11.70
N VAL A 22 -1.44 -1.62 -10.81
CA VAL A 22 -0.70 -0.91 -9.78
C VAL A 22 -1.02 -1.52 -8.43
N LEU A 23 0.02 -1.91 -7.70
CA LEU A 23 -0.14 -2.43 -6.35
C LEU A 23 -0.29 -1.28 -5.37
N ARG A 24 -1.23 -1.44 -4.45
CA ARG A 24 -1.45 -0.47 -3.38
C ARG A 24 -1.58 -1.20 -2.06
N VAL A 25 -1.11 -0.58 -1.01
CA VAL A 25 -1.32 -1.08 0.35
C VAL A 25 -2.30 -0.14 1.03
N ILE A 26 -3.38 -0.71 1.53
CA ILE A 26 -4.37 0.05 2.29
C ILE A 26 -4.34 -0.41 3.75
N CYS A 27 -4.60 0.51 4.64
CA CYS A 27 -4.58 0.24 6.06
C CYS A 27 -5.48 1.25 6.78
N ILE A 28 -5.89 0.90 8.00
CA ILE A 28 -6.63 1.85 8.83
C ILE A 28 -5.76 3.03 9.23
N ASN A 29 -4.45 2.83 9.24
CA ASN A 29 -3.51 3.90 9.53
C ASN A 29 -3.08 4.56 8.21
N PRO A 30 -3.39 5.86 7.99
CA PRO A 30 -3.06 6.53 6.74
C PRO A 30 -1.56 6.57 6.45
N ARG A 31 -0.73 6.48 7.50
CA ARG A 31 0.72 6.48 7.31
C ARG A 31 1.22 5.20 6.66
N HIS A 32 0.41 4.14 6.72
CA HIS A 32 0.78 2.85 6.14
C HIS A 32 0.28 2.71 4.70
N LYS A 33 -0.53 3.63 4.23
CA LYS A 33 -1.01 3.57 2.86
C LYS A 33 0.15 3.78 1.89
N GLN A 34 0.21 2.95 0.88
CA GLN A 34 1.29 2.99 -0.09
C GLN A 34 0.72 2.80 -1.49
N LYS A 35 1.47 3.26 -2.46
CA LYS A 35 1.13 3.11 -3.87
C LYS A 35 2.41 2.80 -4.61
N GLN A 36 2.36 1.79 -5.46
CA GLN A 36 3.49 1.47 -6.32
C GLN A 36 3.56 2.53 -7.43
N GLY A 37 4.65 3.23 -7.48
CA GLY A 37 4.78 4.34 -8.43
C GLY A 37 5.74 4.14 -9.52
#